data_e77ff8161f524a03668624706c2916e4
#
_entry.id   e77ff8161f524a03668624706c2916e4
#
_cell.length_a   1.000
_cell.length_b   1.000
_cell.length_c   1.000
_cell.angle_alpha   90.00
_cell.angle_beta   90.00
_cell.angle_gamma   90.00
#
_symmetry.space_group_name_H-M   'P 1'
#
loop_
_entity.id
_entity.type
_entity.pdbx_description
1 polymer ?
#
loop_
_entity_poly.entity_id
_entity_poly.type
_entity_poly.pdbx_seq_one_letter_code
_entity_poly.pdbx_strand_id
1 'polypeptide(L)'
;MIRLIDPSHYKTAPWKNGGGTATDIAAALDPDGEVAWRVGTAALLRDGPFSDYAGVTRAFTIVEGPGVHLDFAGEGTRTLDPDRPTRFAGAPAPFCRLRDGRTAT
;
A
#
# COMPACT_ATOMS: atom_id res chain seq x y z
N MET A 1 -0.88 -14.34 -16.78
CA MET A 1 -2.14 -14.91 -16.31
C MET A 1 -2.59 -14.16 -15.07
N ILE A 2 -3.83 -13.70 -15.07
CA ILE A 2 -4.42 -13.05 -13.89
C ILE A 2 -4.92 -14.13 -12.95
N ARG A 3 -4.57 -14.01 -11.69
CA ARG A 3 -4.96 -14.95 -10.66
C ARG A 3 -5.73 -14.22 -9.57
N LEU A 4 -7.03 -14.47 -9.49
CA LEU A 4 -7.85 -13.97 -8.40
C LEU A 4 -7.73 -14.92 -7.21
N ILE A 5 -7.53 -14.34 -6.05
CA ILE A 5 -7.45 -15.09 -4.80
C ILE A 5 -8.86 -15.12 -4.20
N ASP A 6 -9.38 -16.32 -3.94
CA ASP A 6 -10.65 -16.47 -3.25
C ASP A 6 -10.57 -15.83 -1.87
N PRO A 7 -11.57 -15.06 -1.42
CA PRO A 7 -11.53 -14.41 -0.10
C PRO A 7 -11.22 -15.36 1.06
N SER A 8 -11.62 -16.62 0.98
CA SER A 8 -11.30 -17.62 1.99
C SER A 8 -9.81 -17.97 2.05
N HIS A 9 -9.05 -17.62 1.00
CA HIS A 9 -7.61 -17.84 0.91
C HIS A 9 -6.80 -16.55 1.05
N TYR A 10 -7.41 -15.43 1.38
CA TYR A 10 -6.67 -14.19 1.63
C TYR A 10 -5.72 -14.41 2.81
N LYS A 11 -4.47 -14.06 2.59
CA LYS A 11 -3.44 -14.12 3.63
C LYS A 11 -3.14 -12.71 4.11
N THR A 12 -3.38 -12.49 5.39
CA THR A 12 -3.01 -11.25 6.05
C THR A 12 -1.69 -11.46 6.77
N ALA A 13 -0.74 -10.57 6.53
CA ALA A 13 0.57 -10.63 7.17
C ALA A 13 0.90 -9.28 7.81
N PRO A 14 1.52 -9.26 8.99
CA PRO A 14 1.96 -8.01 9.58
C PRO A 14 3.15 -7.45 8.81
N TRP A 15 3.26 -6.12 8.78
CA TRP A 15 4.44 -5.46 8.24
C TRP A 15 5.65 -5.70 9.14
N LYS A 16 6.84 -5.76 8.55
CA LYS A 16 8.09 -5.93 9.29
C LYS A 16 8.30 -4.85 10.35
N ASN A 17 7.88 -3.63 10.09
CA ASN A 17 8.01 -2.51 11.02
C ASN A 17 6.88 -2.43 12.06
N GLY A 18 5.91 -3.34 12.00
CA GLY A 18 4.76 -3.34 12.92
C GLY A 18 3.75 -2.23 12.67
N GLY A 19 3.88 -1.43 11.60
CA GLY A 19 3.00 -0.30 11.30
C GLY A 19 1.65 -0.67 10.71
N GLY A 20 1.45 -1.91 10.34
CA GLY A 20 0.20 -2.36 9.75
C GLY A 20 0.20 -3.81 9.34
N THR A 21 -0.83 -4.19 8.60
CA THR A 21 -0.98 -5.51 7.99
C THR A 21 -1.28 -5.36 6.51
N ALA A 22 -0.99 -6.39 5.74
CA ALA A 22 -1.29 -6.42 4.31
C ALA A 22 -2.01 -7.71 3.93
N THR A 23 -2.98 -7.60 3.04
CA THR A 23 -3.76 -8.73 2.54
C THR A 23 -3.75 -8.70 1.02
N ASP A 24 -3.24 -9.77 0.40
CA ASP A 24 -3.22 -9.91 -1.06
C ASP A 24 -4.58 -10.36 -1.58
N ILE A 25 -5.04 -9.72 -2.65
CA ILE A 25 -6.34 -9.98 -3.27
C ILE A 25 -6.18 -10.60 -4.65
N ALA A 26 -5.29 -10.07 -5.48
CA ALA A 26 -5.09 -10.52 -6.85
C ALA A 26 -3.66 -10.25 -7.30
N ALA A 27 -3.18 -11.05 -8.22
CA ALA A 27 -1.86 -10.86 -8.83
C ALA A 27 -1.87 -11.40 -10.26
N ALA A 28 -0.97 -10.88 -11.08
CA ALA A 28 -0.69 -11.43 -12.40
C ALA A 28 0.78 -11.79 -12.48
N LEU A 29 1.06 -12.93 -13.09
CA LEU A 29 2.42 -13.39 -13.34
C LEU A 29 2.76 -13.15 -14.81
N ASP A 30 4.02 -12.78 -15.07
CA ASP A 30 4.53 -12.75 -16.44
C ASP A 30 4.90 -14.15 -16.93
N PRO A 31 5.30 -14.31 -18.20
CA PRO A 31 5.65 -15.63 -18.74
C PRO A 31 6.80 -16.32 -17.99
N ASP A 32 7.66 -15.58 -17.31
CA ASP A 32 8.79 -16.11 -16.54
C ASP A 32 8.40 -16.51 -15.11
N GLY A 33 7.11 -16.33 -14.73
CA GLY A 33 6.63 -16.62 -13.40
C GLY A 33 6.87 -15.51 -12.39
N GLU A 34 7.39 -14.35 -12.81
CA GLU A 34 7.57 -13.18 -11.97
C GLU A 34 6.25 -12.41 -11.80
N VAL A 35 6.10 -11.70 -10.70
CA VAL A 35 4.91 -10.89 -10.45
C VAL A 35 4.93 -9.66 -11.34
N ALA A 36 3.97 -9.58 -12.30
CA ALA A 36 3.82 -8.41 -13.16
C ALA A 36 3.09 -7.29 -12.43
N TRP A 37 2.04 -7.60 -11.69
CA TRP A 37 1.36 -6.65 -10.81
C TRP A 37 0.66 -7.39 -9.67
N ARG A 38 0.37 -6.65 -8.62
CA ARG A 38 -0.32 -7.18 -7.45
C ARG A 38 -1.27 -6.13 -6.89
N VAL A 39 -2.44 -6.57 -6.43
CA VAL A 39 -3.43 -5.75 -5.75
C VAL A 39 -3.67 -6.33 -4.37
N GLY A 40 -3.69 -5.48 -3.38
CA GLY A 40 -3.97 -5.88 -2.01
C GLY A 40 -4.55 -4.74 -1.20
N THR A 41 -4.95 -5.03 0.02
CA THR A 41 -5.33 -4.04 1.00
C THR A 41 -4.31 -4.01 2.12
N ALA A 42 -4.20 -2.86 2.78
CA ALA A 42 -3.32 -2.71 3.92
C ALA A 42 -4.03 -1.94 5.02
N ALA A 43 -3.97 -2.46 6.24
CA ALA A 43 -4.43 -1.72 7.41
C ALA A 43 -3.26 -0.89 7.94
N LEU A 44 -3.44 0.42 8.04
CA LEU A 44 -2.45 1.37 8.51
C LEU A 44 -2.73 1.68 9.97
N LEU A 45 -1.96 1.12 10.87
CA LEU A 45 -2.23 1.11 12.31
C LEU A 45 -1.45 2.17 13.08
N ARG A 46 -0.33 2.64 12.54
CA ARG A 46 0.50 3.70 13.12
C ARG A 46 1.40 4.31 12.07
N ASP A 47 2.00 5.45 12.43
CA ASP A 47 2.97 6.11 11.58
C ASP A 47 4.18 5.21 11.34
N GLY A 48 4.72 5.27 10.14
CA GLY A 48 5.91 4.50 9.80
C GLY A 48 6.24 4.56 8.32
N PRO A 49 7.44 4.12 7.94
CA PRO A 49 7.84 4.11 6.55
C PRO A 49 7.14 2.97 5.79
N PHE A 50 6.81 3.24 4.53
CA PHE A 50 6.42 2.17 3.60
C PHE A 50 7.67 1.42 3.14
N SER A 51 7.48 0.18 2.68
CA SER A 51 8.58 -0.59 2.08
C SER A 51 8.92 -0.05 0.69
N ASP A 52 10.21 -0.11 0.33
CA ASP A 52 10.67 0.25 -1.01
C ASP A 52 10.35 -0.86 -2.01
N TYR A 53 9.84 -0.45 -3.18
CA TYR A 53 9.62 -1.34 -4.32
C TYR A 53 10.22 -0.69 -5.56
N ALA A 54 11.53 -0.86 -5.75
CA ALA A 54 12.24 -0.28 -6.88
C ALA A 54 11.71 -0.80 -8.22
N GLY A 55 11.59 0.10 -9.20
CA GLY A 55 11.12 -0.25 -10.53
C GLY A 55 9.62 -0.46 -10.66
N VAL A 56 8.85 -0.19 -9.62
CA VAL A 56 7.41 -0.39 -9.58
C VAL A 56 6.71 0.95 -9.39
N THR A 57 5.62 1.17 -10.12
CA THR A 57 4.70 2.27 -9.85
C THR A 57 3.58 1.76 -8.95
N ARG A 58 3.30 2.47 -7.89
CA ARG A 58 2.22 2.13 -6.96
C ARG A 58 1.04 3.07 -7.15
N ALA A 59 -0.16 2.52 -7.07
CA ALA A 59 -1.41 3.28 -6.97
C ALA A 59 -2.05 2.97 -5.63
N PHE A 60 -2.46 3.99 -4.91
CA PHE A 60 -2.92 3.88 -3.55
C PHE A 60 -4.23 4.63 -3.35
N THR A 61 -5.20 4.00 -2.70
CA THR A 61 -6.51 4.62 -2.41
C THR A 61 -6.91 4.27 -0.99
N ILE A 62 -7.31 5.26 -0.21
CA ILE A 62 -7.86 5.03 1.13
C ILE A 62 -9.33 4.67 1.00
N VAL A 63 -9.71 3.51 1.49
CA VAL A 63 -11.11 3.01 1.44
C VAL A 63 -11.82 3.11 2.78
N GLU A 64 -11.08 3.20 3.89
CA GLU A 64 -11.63 3.39 5.24
C GLU A 64 -10.75 4.35 6.03
N GLY A 65 -11.37 5.15 6.89
CA GLY A 65 -10.67 6.10 7.75
C GLY A 65 -10.57 7.49 7.14
N PRO A 66 -9.95 8.45 7.84
CA PRO A 66 -9.90 9.85 7.41
C PRO A 66 -8.85 10.15 6.35
N GLY A 67 -8.03 9.18 6.00
CA GLY A 67 -6.91 9.37 5.10
C GLY A 67 -5.56 9.39 5.81
N VAL A 68 -4.51 9.65 5.06
CA VAL A 68 -3.15 9.70 5.59
C VAL A 68 -2.36 10.80 4.91
N HIS A 69 -1.21 11.14 5.50
CA HIS A 69 -0.19 12.00 4.88
C HIS A 69 1.00 11.13 4.49
N LEU A 70 1.47 11.27 3.26
CA LEU A 70 2.68 10.62 2.78
C LEU A 70 3.78 11.66 2.60
N ASP A 71 4.87 11.51 3.35
CA ASP A 71 6.03 12.38 3.26
C ASP A 71 7.06 11.76 2.33
N PHE A 72 7.32 12.41 1.19
CA PHE A 72 8.29 11.97 0.21
C PHE A 72 9.59 12.73 0.38
N ALA A 73 10.70 12.01 0.48
CA ALA A 73 12.01 12.61 0.63
C ALA A 73 12.30 13.58 -0.53
N GLY A 74 12.56 14.85 -0.21
CA GLY A 74 12.86 15.87 -1.21
C GLY A 74 11.67 16.37 -2.05
N GLU A 75 10.47 15.83 -1.87
CA GLU A 75 9.31 16.19 -2.68
C GLU A 75 8.11 16.73 -1.87
N GLY A 76 8.23 16.73 -0.55
CA GLY A 76 7.18 17.24 0.33
C GLY A 76 6.12 16.21 0.68
N THR A 77 4.98 16.68 1.13
CA THR A 77 3.89 15.86 1.65
C THR A 77 2.71 15.85 0.68
N ARG A 78 2.15 14.66 0.46
CA ARG A 78 0.85 14.51 -0.20
C ARG A 78 -0.16 14.00 0.81
N THR A 79 -1.34 14.62 0.85
CA THR A 79 -2.44 14.15 1.68
C THR A 79 -3.35 13.26 0.84
N LEU A 80 -3.59 12.05 1.31
CA LEU A 80 -4.49 11.11 0.66
C LEU A 80 -5.85 11.18 1.35
N ASP A 81 -6.80 11.82 0.69
CA ASP A 81 -8.19 11.83 1.14
C ASP A 81 -8.87 10.50 0.77
N PRO A 82 -9.90 10.07 1.50
CA PRO A 82 -10.65 8.87 1.15
C PRO A 82 -11.17 8.92 -0.28
N ASP A 83 -11.14 7.76 -0.94
CA ASP A 83 -11.68 7.55 -2.30
C ASP A 83 -10.97 8.31 -3.41
N ARG A 84 -9.79 8.86 -3.15
CA ARG A 84 -8.97 9.55 -4.16
C ARG A 84 -7.68 8.79 -4.43
N PRO A 85 -7.54 8.15 -5.61
CA PRO A 85 -6.33 7.41 -5.93
C PRO A 85 -5.13 8.33 -6.11
N THR A 86 -3.97 7.87 -5.67
CA THR A 86 -2.69 8.56 -5.84
C THR A 86 -1.67 7.59 -6.39
N ARG A 87 -0.88 8.03 -7.37
CA ARG A 87 0.22 7.24 -7.92
C ARG A 87 1.56 7.80 -7.49
N PHE A 88 2.49 6.91 -7.20
CA PHE A 88 3.86 7.29 -6.88
C PHE A 88 4.83 6.15 -7.19
N ALA A 89 6.10 6.50 -7.35
CA ALA A 89 7.16 5.50 -7.54
C ALA A 89 7.31 4.66 -6.28
N GLY A 90 7.55 3.36 -6.45
CA GLY A 90 7.70 2.44 -5.33
C GLY A 90 8.96 2.66 -4.50
N ALA A 91 9.94 3.41 -5.02
CA ALA A 91 11.16 3.78 -4.31
C ALA A 91 11.64 5.15 -4.78
N PRO A 92 12.20 5.98 -3.89
CA PRO A 92 12.20 5.80 -2.43
C PRO A 92 10.79 5.87 -1.87
N ALA A 93 10.48 5.00 -0.92
CA ALA A 93 9.17 4.93 -0.32
C ALA A 93 8.88 6.11 0.59
N PRO A 94 7.63 6.58 0.69
CA PRO A 94 7.26 7.65 1.60
C PRO A 94 7.17 7.16 3.04
N PHE A 95 7.22 8.11 3.98
CA PHE A 95 6.84 7.89 5.37
C PHE A 95 5.35 8.21 5.52
N CYS A 96 4.59 7.29 6.10
CA CYS A 96 3.15 7.46 6.30
C CYS A 96 2.87 8.02 7.70
N ARG A 97 2.09 9.09 7.76
CA ARG A 97 1.56 9.63 9.02
C ARG A 97 0.05 9.49 9.03
N LEU A 98 -0.50 8.94 10.10
CA LEU A 98 -1.93 8.84 10.26
C LEU A 98 -2.54 10.23 10.43
N ARG A 99 -3.67 10.47 9.78
CA ARG A 99 -4.43 11.71 9.91
C ARG A 99 -5.20 11.68 11.23
N ASP A 100 -5.02 12.71 12.05
CA ASP A 100 -5.64 12.81 13.37
C ASP A 100 -5.32 11.62 14.30
N GLY A 101 -4.23 10.90 14.05
CA GLY A 101 -3.86 9.72 14.82
C GLY A 101 -4.80 8.53 14.63
N ARG A 102 -5.65 8.54 13.60
CA ARG A 102 -6.67 7.51 13.37
C ARG A 102 -6.20 6.51 12.31
N THR A 103 -6.46 5.23 12.57
CA THR A 103 -6.15 4.17 11.62
C THR A 103 -6.90 4.33 10.30
N ALA A 104 -6.32 3.79 9.22
CA ALA A 104 -6.90 3.82 7.88
C ALA A 104 -6.66 2.48 7.17
N THR A 105 -7.41 2.24 6.12
CA THR A 105 -7.23 1.07 5.26
C THR A 105 -7.18 1.50 3.81
#